data_0b7091f906ddf86c2dd6338e08d7ad0a
#
_entry.id   0b7091f906ddf86c2dd6338e08d7ad0a
#
_cell.length_a   1.000
_cell.length_b   1.000
_cell.length_c   1.000
_cell.angle_alpha   90.00
_cell.angle_beta   90.00
_cell.angle_gamma   90.00
#
_symmetry.space_group_name_H-M   'P 1'
#
loop_
_entity.id
_entity.type
_entity.pdbx_description
1 polymer ?
#
loop_
_entity_poly.entity_id
_entity_poly.type
_entity_poly.pdbx_seq_one_letter_code
_entity_poly.pdbx_strand_id
1 'polypeptide(L)'
;MLQNKIYQNFYLEISKTFLVILFGLSIIALTVRAVNFLDLIVDSGYPLTTYFSYSFLNLFGVALKFIPLSFLLALIIFILTHLDDSEFLILWTSGEKKINIVNLFLLAGTSALIFYLIFSTILTPLALNKSRQLLNNDSFNSFLPTVKSQQFSDSFKGFTFLIEKKFDTEIENIFLHDEGNNLNNLTP
;
A
#
# COMPACT_ATOMS: atom_id res chain seq x y z
N MET A 1 -23.77 -4.93 -26.94
CA MET A 1 -24.26 -4.24 -25.73
C MET A 1 -23.70 -2.85 -25.56
N LEU A 2 -22.36 -2.66 -25.60
CA LEU A 2 -21.73 -1.33 -25.52
C LEU A 2 -21.96 -0.41 -26.76
N GLN A 3 -22.68 -0.84 -27.76
CA GLN A 3 -23.05 0.02 -28.91
C GLN A 3 -24.13 1.06 -28.57
N ASN A 4 -24.86 0.87 -27.49
CA ASN A 4 -25.86 1.84 -27.01
C ASN A 4 -25.11 2.88 -26.13
N LYS A 5 -25.11 4.15 -26.50
CA LYS A 5 -24.43 5.25 -25.78
C LYS A 5 -24.82 5.33 -24.31
N ILE A 6 -26.06 4.95 -23.96
CA ILE A 6 -26.58 4.95 -22.59
C ILE A 6 -25.78 3.97 -21.71
N TYR A 7 -25.62 2.71 -22.17
CA TYR A 7 -24.87 1.70 -21.41
C TYR A 7 -23.38 2.02 -21.29
N GLN A 8 -22.83 2.67 -22.32
CA GLN A 8 -21.46 3.14 -22.28
C GLN A 8 -21.27 4.25 -21.23
N ASN A 9 -22.21 5.19 -21.13
CA ASN A 9 -22.19 6.22 -20.11
C ASN A 9 -22.31 5.63 -18.71
N PHE A 10 -23.24 4.70 -18.48
CA PHE A 10 -23.40 4.03 -17.19
C PHE A 10 -22.15 3.27 -16.78
N TYR A 11 -21.53 2.55 -17.70
CA TYR A 11 -20.26 1.86 -17.42
C TYR A 11 -19.14 2.84 -17.05
N LEU A 12 -19.03 3.95 -17.77
CA LEU A 12 -18.02 4.98 -17.47
C LEU A 12 -18.28 5.64 -16.12
N GLU A 13 -19.52 5.87 -15.76
CA GLU A 13 -19.91 6.45 -14.49
C GLU A 13 -19.56 5.53 -13.32
N ILE A 14 -19.93 4.25 -13.40
CA ILE A 14 -19.54 3.23 -12.41
C ILE A 14 -18.01 3.18 -12.28
N SER A 15 -17.27 3.17 -13.38
CA SER A 15 -15.82 3.10 -13.40
C SER A 15 -15.17 4.34 -12.80
N LYS A 16 -15.67 5.54 -13.08
CA LYS A 16 -15.20 6.80 -12.50
C LYS A 16 -15.44 6.83 -11.00
N THR A 17 -16.67 6.52 -10.56
CA THR A 17 -17.04 6.49 -9.15
C THR A 17 -16.19 5.47 -8.39
N PHE A 18 -15.98 4.29 -8.96
CA PHE A 18 -15.09 3.27 -8.40
C PHE A 18 -13.66 3.80 -8.19
N LEU A 19 -13.07 4.45 -9.20
CA LEU A 19 -11.72 4.99 -9.08
C LEU A 19 -11.64 6.11 -8.03
N VAL A 20 -12.60 7.01 -8.00
CA VAL A 20 -12.63 8.11 -7.01
C VAL A 20 -12.69 7.56 -5.58
N ILE A 21 -13.56 6.59 -5.33
CA ILE A 21 -13.70 5.96 -4.01
C ILE A 21 -12.41 5.20 -3.65
N LEU A 22 -11.85 4.43 -4.60
CA LEU A 22 -10.62 3.68 -4.39
C LEU A 22 -9.46 4.59 -4.00
N PHE A 23 -9.25 5.68 -4.72
CA PHE A 23 -8.20 6.66 -4.40
C PHE A 23 -8.46 7.34 -3.07
N GLY A 24 -9.68 7.76 -2.79
CA GLY A 24 -10.06 8.40 -1.53
C GLY A 24 -9.77 7.51 -0.32
N LEU A 25 -10.26 6.26 -0.33
CA LEU A 25 -10.02 5.30 0.74
C LEU A 25 -8.54 4.93 0.88
N SER A 26 -7.83 4.80 -0.26
CA SER A 26 -6.40 4.47 -0.25
C SER A 26 -5.56 5.59 0.34
N ILE A 27 -5.87 6.86 0.05
CA ILE A 27 -5.16 8.01 0.62
C ILE A 27 -5.40 8.10 2.13
N ILE A 28 -6.64 7.95 2.60
CA ILE A 28 -6.96 7.97 4.03
C ILE A 28 -6.18 6.86 4.76
N ALA A 29 -6.22 5.63 4.23
CA ALA A 29 -5.53 4.51 4.85
C ALA A 29 -4.00 4.64 4.77
N LEU A 30 -3.47 5.26 3.71
CA LEU A 30 -2.05 5.57 3.61
C LEU A 30 -1.63 6.59 4.66
N THR A 31 -2.43 7.63 4.90
CA THR A 31 -2.14 8.65 5.92
C THR A 31 -2.00 8.01 7.29
N VAL A 32 -2.91 7.10 7.67
CA VAL A 32 -2.81 6.35 8.94
C VAL A 32 -1.54 5.49 9.00
N ARG A 33 -1.20 4.82 7.90
CA ARG A 33 0.04 4.00 7.85
C ARG A 33 1.31 4.84 7.83
N ALA A 34 1.29 5.99 7.18
CA ALA A 34 2.43 6.89 7.13
C ALA A 34 2.87 7.32 8.53
N VAL A 35 1.93 7.50 9.46
CA VAL A 35 2.26 7.76 10.87
C VAL A 35 3.07 6.61 11.48
N ASN A 36 2.69 5.35 11.23
CA ASN A 36 3.44 4.19 11.72
C ASN A 36 4.82 4.05 11.04
N PHE A 37 4.98 4.58 9.83
CA PHE A 37 6.28 4.58 9.14
C PHE A 37 7.23 5.68 9.63
N LEU A 38 6.77 6.62 10.48
CA LEU A 38 7.65 7.62 11.10
C LEU A 38 8.74 6.98 11.97
N ASP A 39 8.50 5.78 12.50
CA ASP A 39 9.49 5.00 13.23
C ASP A 39 10.76 4.74 12.39
N LEU A 40 10.63 4.68 11.06
CA LEU A 40 11.78 4.57 10.15
C LEU A 40 12.72 5.79 10.24
N ILE A 41 12.18 6.97 10.48
CA ILE A 41 12.99 8.18 10.63
C ILE A 41 13.50 8.29 12.06
N VAL A 42 12.60 8.12 13.05
CA VAL A 42 12.88 8.38 14.46
C VAL A 42 13.80 7.32 15.06
N ASP A 43 13.48 6.04 14.84
CA ASP A 43 14.18 4.93 15.46
C ASP A 43 15.34 4.41 14.59
N SER A 44 15.13 4.39 13.27
CA SER A 44 16.10 3.79 12.35
C SER A 44 16.96 4.80 11.59
N GLY A 45 16.71 6.10 11.72
CA GLY A 45 17.54 7.16 11.13
C GLY A 45 17.51 7.26 9.60
N TYR A 46 16.48 6.70 8.93
CA TYR A 46 16.36 6.79 7.48
C TYR A 46 16.10 8.23 7.02
N PRO A 47 16.63 8.65 5.85
CA PRO A 47 16.38 9.98 5.30
C PRO A 47 14.90 10.14 4.89
N LEU A 48 14.42 11.39 4.92
CA LEU A 48 13.05 11.75 4.54
C LEU A 48 12.67 11.27 3.14
N THR A 49 13.62 11.28 2.19
CA THR A 49 13.41 10.80 0.82
C THR A 49 13.04 9.31 0.77
N THR A 50 13.70 8.49 1.57
CA THR A 50 13.43 7.06 1.70
C THR A 50 12.07 6.82 2.34
N TYR A 51 11.72 7.58 3.37
CA TYR A 51 10.41 7.53 4.00
C TYR A 51 9.27 7.82 3.00
N PHE A 52 9.36 8.91 2.25
CA PHE A 52 8.33 9.25 1.26
C PHE A 52 8.24 8.20 0.14
N SER A 53 9.38 7.76 -0.38
CA SER A 53 9.42 6.71 -1.43
C SER A 53 8.85 5.39 -0.93
N TYR A 54 9.21 5.00 0.29
CA TYR A 54 8.67 3.80 0.94
C TYR A 54 7.16 3.89 1.15
N SER A 55 6.68 5.01 1.70
CA SER A 55 5.25 5.24 1.94
C SER A 55 4.45 5.21 0.64
N PHE A 56 4.95 5.85 -0.42
CA PHE A 56 4.30 5.88 -1.73
C PHE A 56 4.23 4.48 -2.37
N LEU A 57 5.31 3.70 -2.30
CA LEU A 57 5.31 2.33 -2.82
C LEU A 57 4.36 1.41 -2.04
N ASN A 58 4.19 1.62 -0.76
CA ASN A 58 3.22 0.89 0.05
C ASN A 58 1.76 1.23 -0.27
N LEU A 59 1.48 2.37 -0.94
CA LEU A 59 0.13 2.73 -1.40
C LEU A 59 -0.51 1.61 -2.23
N PHE A 60 0.26 0.95 -3.13
CA PHE A 60 -0.26 -0.13 -3.97
C PHE A 60 -0.74 -1.33 -3.15
N GLY A 61 -0.02 -1.69 -2.09
CA GLY A 61 -0.45 -2.76 -1.19
C GLY A 61 -1.68 -2.41 -0.34
N VAL A 62 -1.84 -1.13 -0.03
CA VAL A 62 -3.03 -0.60 0.67
C VAL A 62 -4.22 -0.57 -0.27
N ALA A 63 -4.06 0.02 -1.47
CA ALA A 63 -5.11 0.15 -2.48
C ALA A 63 -5.71 -1.20 -2.87
N LEU A 64 -4.88 -2.24 -3.01
CA LEU A 64 -5.33 -3.59 -3.33
C LEU A 64 -6.43 -4.09 -2.38
N LYS A 65 -6.32 -3.79 -1.08
CA LYS A 65 -7.28 -4.23 -0.07
C LYS A 65 -8.63 -3.53 -0.19
N PHE A 66 -8.64 -2.32 -0.75
CA PHE A 66 -9.84 -1.51 -0.89
C PHE A 66 -10.56 -1.69 -2.22
N ILE A 67 -9.96 -2.36 -3.22
CA ILE A 67 -10.59 -2.59 -4.53
C ILE A 67 -12.00 -3.20 -4.40
N PRO A 68 -12.21 -4.35 -3.69
CA PRO A 68 -13.54 -4.95 -3.62
C PRO A 68 -14.56 -4.05 -2.91
N LEU A 69 -14.13 -3.39 -1.81
CA LEU A 69 -15.00 -2.49 -1.07
C LEU A 69 -15.38 -1.25 -1.89
N SER A 70 -14.41 -0.67 -2.59
CA SER A 70 -14.64 0.50 -3.45
C SER A 70 -15.59 0.20 -4.61
N PHE A 71 -15.47 -0.99 -5.19
CA PHE A 71 -16.37 -1.42 -6.26
C PHE A 71 -17.80 -1.62 -5.74
N LEU A 72 -17.97 -2.24 -4.59
CA LEU A 72 -19.28 -2.41 -3.95
C LEU A 72 -19.93 -1.05 -3.65
N LEU A 73 -19.17 -0.11 -3.07
CA LEU A 73 -19.68 1.24 -2.80
C LEU A 73 -20.04 1.99 -4.08
N ALA A 74 -19.23 1.87 -5.13
CA ALA A 74 -19.52 2.49 -6.43
C ALA A 74 -20.83 1.97 -7.03
N LEU A 75 -21.09 0.67 -6.94
CA LEU A 75 -22.37 0.09 -7.39
C LEU A 75 -23.54 0.58 -6.57
N ILE A 76 -23.40 0.65 -5.25
CA ILE A 76 -24.47 1.16 -4.38
C ILE A 76 -24.80 2.61 -4.72
N ILE A 77 -23.79 3.47 -4.83
CA ILE A 77 -23.99 4.88 -5.17
C ILE A 77 -24.66 5.02 -6.54
N PHE A 78 -24.16 4.28 -7.54
CA PHE A 78 -24.73 4.29 -8.88
C PHE A 78 -26.21 3.90 -8.87
N ILE A 79 -26.57 2.80 -8.19
CA ILE A 79 -27.94 2.33 -8.11
C ILE A 79 -28.84 3.35 -7.40
N LEU A 80 -28.40 3.92 -6.28
CA LEU A 80 -29.19 4.88 -5.53
C LEU A 80 -29.44 6.16 -6.35
N THR A 81 -28.40 6.72 -6.97
CA THR A 81 -28.52 7.94 -7.78
C THR A 81 -29.53 7.73 -8.94
N HIS A 82 -29.43 6.64 -9.67
CA HIS A 82 -30.31 6.38 -10.83
C HIS A 82 -31.73 5.94 -10.42
N LEU A 83 -31.91 5.45 -9.18
CA LEU A 83 -33.24 5.22 -8.62
C LEU A 83 -33.92 6.55 -8.24
N ASP A 84 -33.18 7.45 -7.59
CA ASP A 84 -33.70 8.78 -7.17
C ASP A 84 -34.07 9.61 -8.40
N ASP A 85 -33.29 9.57 -9.45
CA ASP A 85 -33.54 10.28 -10.71
C ASP A 85 -34.59 9.57 -11.61
N SER A 86 -35.14 8.44 -11.14
CA SER A 86 -36.14 7.63 -11.89
C SER A 86 -35.67 7.13 -13.27
N GLU A 87 -34.38 7.13 -13.55
CA GLU A 87 -33.82 6.75 -14.84
C GLU A 87 -34.08 5.27 -15.17
N PHE A 88 -34.01 4.39 -14.20
CA PHE A 88 -34.36 2.98 -14.39
C PHE A 88 -35.84 2.80 -14.75
N LEU A 89 -36.75 3.61 -14.20
CA LEU A 89 -38.16 3.59 -14.53
C LEU A 89 -38.37 3.99 -15.99
N ILE A 90 -37.72 5.05 -16.44
CA ILE A 90 -37.77 5.54 -17.83
C ILE A 90 -37.25 4.48 -18.78
N LEU A 91 -36.12 3.83 -18.44
CA LEU A 91 -35.56 2.73 -19.25
C LEU A 91 -36.51 1.55 -19.39
N TRP A 92 -37.19 1.16 -18.31
CA TRP A 92 -38.12 0.04 -18.36
C TRP A 92 -39.44 0.37 -19.09
N THR A 93 -39.91 1.58 -18.96
CA THR A 93 -41.12 2.04 -19.71
C THR A 93 -40.82 2.24 -21.20
N SER A 94 -39.55 2.50 -21.57
CA SER A 94 -39.14 2.55 -22.99
C SER A 94 -38.95 1.17 -23.65
N GLY A 95 -39.20 0.07 -22.91
CA GLY A 95 -39.16 -1.29 -23.44
C GLY A 95 -37.82 -2.01 -23.29
N GLU A 96 -36.85 -1.40 -22.61
CA GLU A 96 -35.57 -2.06 -22.35
C GLU A 96 -35.71 -3.22 -21.37
N LYS A 97 -34.99 -4.33 -21.65
CA LYS A 97 -35.06 -5.54 -20.83
C LYS A 97 -34.18 -5.37 -19.57
N LYS A 98 -34.74 -5.70 -18.42
CA LYS A 98 -34.01 -5.68 -17.12
C LYS A 98 -32.71 -6.46 -17.17
N ILE A 99 -32.62 -7.54 -17.94
CA ILE A 99 -31.42 -8.36 -18.12
C ILE A 99 -30.23 -7.57 -18.71
N ASN A 100 -30.49 -6.51 -19.45
CA ASN A 100 -29.45 -5.67 -20.03
C ASN A 100 -28.71 -4.89 -18.96
N ILE A 101 -29.40 -4.43 -17.92
CA ILE A 101 -28.80 -3.76 -16.77
C ILE A 101 -27.95 -4.74 -15.92
N VAL A 102 -28.46 -5.96 -15.71
CA VAL A 102 -27.71 -7.02 -15.03
C VAL A 102 -26.42 -7.35 -15.77
N ASN A 103 -26.49 -7.46 -17.09
CA ASN A 103 -25.30 -7.71 -17.92
C ASN A 103 -24.31 -6.54 -17.88
N LEU A 104 -24.76 -5.30 -17.72
CA LEU A 104 -23.90 -4.15 -17.51
C LEU A 104 -23.12 -4.26 -16.18
N PHE A 105 -23.81 -4.63 -15.09
CA PHE A 105 -23.16 -4.84 -13.80
C PHE A 105 -22.18 -6.01 -13.81
N LEU A 106 -22.51 -7.10 -14.52
CA LEU A 106 -21.56 -8.20 -14.72
C LEU A 106 -20.31 -7.75 -15.51
N LEU A 107 -20.50 -6.94 -16.55
CA LEU A 107 -19.36 -6.39 -17.31
C LEU A 107 -18.50 -5.47 -16.44
N ALA A 108 -19.11 -4.60 -15.63
CA ALA A 108 -18.40 -3.75 -14.69
C ALA A 108 -17.67 -4.59 -13.63
N GLY A 109 -18.31 -5.64 -13.10
CA GLY A 109 -17.70 -6.56 -12.13
C GLY A 109 -16.52 -7.34 -12.71
N THR A 110 -16.64 -7.84 -13.95
CA THR A 110 -15.51 -8.53 -14.61
C THR A 110 -14.35 -7.60 -14.89
N SER A 111 -14.60 -6.34 -15.26
CA SER A 111 -13.54 -5.34 -15.43
C SER A 111 -12.84 -5.00 -14.10
N ALA A 112 -13.57 -4.86 -13.01
CA ALA A 112 -13.02 -4.65 -11.68
C ALA A 112 -12.21 -5.87 -11.20
N LEU A 113 -12.63 -7.08 -11.52
CA LEU A 113 -11.89 -8.31 -11.22
C LEU A 113 -10.57 -8.36 -11.97
N ILE A 114 -10.56 -8.04 -13.28
CA ILE A 114 -9.34 -7.98 -14.07
C ILE A 114 -8.39 -6.92 -13.50
N PHE A 115 -8.91 -5.76 -13.14
CA PHE A 115 -8.14 -4.70 -12.49
C PHE A 115 -7.52 -5.18 -11.17
N TYR A 116 -8.29 -5.86 -10.32
CA TYR A 116 -7.80 -6.47 -9.09
C TYR A 116 -6.68 -7.47 -9.34
N LEU A 117 -6.82 -8.36 -10.32
CA LEU A 117 -5.80 -9.36 -10.66
C LEU A 117 -4.49 -8.71 -11.12
N ILE A 118 -4.57 -7.67 -11.97
CA ILE A 118 -3.38 -6.93 -12.41
C ILE A 118 -2.68 -6.26 -11.23
N PHE A 119 -3.44 -5.62 -10.34
CA PHE A 119 -2.89 -5.01 -9.13
C PHE A 119 -2.25 -6.04 -8.20
N SER A 120 -2.90 -7.18 -7.99
CA SER A 120 -2.44 -8.24 -7.09
C SER A 120 -1.19 -8.96 -7.59
N THR A 121 -1.15 -9.28 -8.89
CA THR A 121 -0.08 -10.12 -9.44
C THR A 121 1.14 -9.33 -9.93
N ILE A 122 0.94 -8.10 -10.38
CA ILE A 122 2.00 -7.30 -11.00
C ILE A 122 2.37 -6.08 -10.17
N LEU A 123 1.43 -5.15 -9.96
CA LEU A 123 1.75 -3.85 -9.35
C LEU A 123 2.20 -3.98 -7.89
N THR A 124 1.43 -4.71 -7.09
CA THR A 124 1.71 -4.84 -5.65
C THR A 124 3.05 -5.54 -5.38
N PRO A 125 3.39 -6.69 -5.96
CA PRO A 125 4.67 -7.33 -5.69
C PRO A 125 5.86 -6.50 -6.21
N LEU A 126 5.75 -5.85 -7.37
CA LEU A 126 6.80 -4.96 -7.88
C LEU A 126 7.03 -3.76 -6.95
N ALA A 127 5.96 -3.10 -6.50
CA ALA A 127 6.05 -1.96 -5.61
C ALA A 127 6.63 -2.35 -4.24
N LEU A 128 6.17 -3.45 -3.65
CA LEU A 128 6.65 -3.92 -2.35
C LEU A 128 8.10 -4.43 -2.41
N ASN A 129 8.51 -5.11 -3.48
CA ASN A 129 9.90 -5.53 -3.64
C ASN A 129 10.82 -4.31 -3.75
N LYS A 130 10.44 -3.30 -4.53
CA LYS A 130 11.19 -2.06 -4.65
C LYS A 130 11.25 -1.29 -3.32
N SER A 131 10.16 -1.29 -2.57
CA SER A 131 10.09 -0.71 -1.23
C SER A 131 11.07 -1.36 -0.26
N ARG A 132 11.18 -2.70 -0.27
CA ARG A 132 12.16 -3.45 0.55
C ARG A 132 13.61 -3.20 0.10
N GLN A 133 13.85 -3.11 -1.20
CA GLN A 133 15.18 -2.78 -1.73
C GLN A 133 15.66 -1.39 -1.29
N LEU A 134 14.76 -0.40 -1.24
CA LEU A 134 15.09 0.93 -0.73
C LEU A 134 15.56 0.87 0.73
N LEU A 135 14.85 0.12 1.58
CA LEU A 135 15.27 -0.04 2.98
C LEU A 135 16.62 -0.77 3.09
N ASN A 136 16.84 -1.81 2.31
CA ASN A 136 18.11 -2.56 2.36
C ASN A 136 19.29 -1.71 1.89
N ASN A 137 19.13 -0.91 0.83
CA ASN A 137 20.22 -0.08 0.30
C ASN A 137 20.58 1.06 1.26
N ASP A 138 19.58 1.63 1.94
CA ASP A 138 19.79 2.75 2.85
C ASP A 138 20.06 2.30 4.29
N SER A 139 19.92 1.01 4.62
CA SER A 139 20.11 0.49 5.97
C SER A 139 21.50 0.78 6.52
N PHE A 140 22.54 0.65 5.70
CA PHE A 140 23.91 0.92 6.12
C PHE A 140 24.15 2.41 6.35
N ASN A 141 23.63 3.26 5.47
CA ASN A 141 23.77 4.73 5.58
C ASN A 141 22.95 5.31 6.74
N SER A 142 21.82 4.69 7.08
CA SER A 142 20.98 5.11 8.20
C SER A 142 21.50 4.60 9.54
N PHE A 143 22.24 3.50 9.57
CA PHE A 143 22.87 2.98 10.78
C PHE A 143 23.97 3.91 11.31
N LEU A 144 24.80 4.44 10.42
CA LEU A 144 25.93 5.31 10.79
C LEU A 144 25.53 6.55 11.63
N PRO A 145 24.48 7.32 11.29
CA PRO A 145 24.05 8.46 12.11
C PRO A 145 23.47 8.09 13.47
N THR A 146 22.81 6.93 13.58
CA THR A 146 22.08 6.52 14.79
C THR A 146 23.02 6.02 15.89
N VAL A 147 24.18 5.51 15.51
CA VAL A 147 25.18 4.99 16.45
C VAL A 147 25.97 6.14 17.08
N LYS A 148 25.91 6.23 18.40
CA LYS A 148 26.68 7.19 19.19
C LYS A 148 28.03 6.56 19.61
N SER A 149 29.12 7.31 19.45
CA SER A 149 30.44 6.88 19.97
C SER A 149 30.40 6.74 21.48
N GLN A 150 31.08 5.72 22.00
CA GLN A 150 31.23 5.42 23.43
C GLN A 150 29.92 5.09 24.19
N GLN A 151 28.86 4.66 23.47
CA GLN A 151 27.61 4.15 24.05
C GLN A 151 27.26 2.78 23.47
N PHE A 152 26.69 1.92 24.30
CA PHE A 152 26.11 0.68 23.85
C PHE A 152 24.85 0.99 23.04
N SER A 153 24.76 0.43 21.85
CA SER A 153 23.61 0.60 20.96
C SER A 153 23.02 -0.76 20.61
N ASP A 154 21.76 -0.97 20.95
CA ASP A 154 20.98 -2.17 20.63
C ASP A 154 20.19 -2.00 19.32
N SER A 155 20.80 -1.35 18.33
CA SER A 155 20.14 -1.02 17.05
C SER A 155 19.75 -2.26 16.22
N PHE A 156 20.32 -3.44 16.52
CA PHE A 156 19.92 -4.71 15.92
C PHE A 156 19.48 -5.68 16.99
N LYS A 157 18.33 -6.33 16.79
CA LYS A 157 17.80 -7.35 17.70
C LYS A 157 18.81 -8.48 17.89
N GLY A 158 19.34 -8.62 19.09
CA GLY A 158 20.28 -9.69 19.50
C GLY A 158 21.76 -9.34 19.37
N PHE A 159 22.11 -8.12 18.98
CA PHE A 159 23.50 -7.67 18.91
C PHE A 159 23.67 -6.32 19.58
N THR A 160 24.55 -6.26 20.55
CA THR A 160 24.94 -5.02 21.21
C THR A 160 26.28 -4.55 20.66
N PHE A 161 26.34 -3.31 20.18
CA PHE A 161 27.54 -2.71 19.60
C PHE A 161 28.09 -1.64 20.52
N LEU A 162 29.39 -1.66 20.68
CA LEU A 162 30.14 -0.54 21.24
C LEU A 162 31.12 -0.02 20.18
N ILE A 163 31.02 1.26 19.84
CA ILE A 163 31.94 1.91 18.91
C ILE A 163 32.78 2.91 19.68
N GLU A 164 34.09 2.76 19.57
CA GLU A 164 35.05 3.63 20.30
C GLU A 164 35.21 4.97 19.61
N LYS A 165 35.38 4.97 18.28
CA LYS A 165 35.54 6.19 17.49
C LYS A 165 34.74 6.17 16.23
N LYS A 166 34.04 7.27 15.95
CA LYS A 166 33.22 7.49 14.75
C LYS A 166 33.80 8.66 13.97
N PHE A 167 34.16 8.43 12.71
CA PHE A 167 34.40 9.44 11.69
C PHE A 167 33.22 9.50 10.75
N ASP A 168 32.99 10.57 9.99
CA ASP A 168 31.82 10.80 9.16
C ASP A 168 31.48 9.65 8.19
N THR A 169 32.49 8.88 7.76
CA THR A 169 32.35 7.80 6.78
C THR A 169 32.95 6.46 7.22
N GLU A 170 33.69 6.42 8.35
CA GLU A 170 34.41 5.24 8.81
C GLU A 170 34.20 5.02 10.30
N ILE A 171 34.18 3.75 10.72
CA ILE A 171 34.05 3.34 12.10
C ILE A 171 35.30 2.55 12.45
N GLU A 172 36.01 2.97 13.48
CA GLU A 172 37.16 2.25 14.04
C GLU A 172 36.79 1.60 15.38
N ASN A 173 37.30 0.38 15.56
CA ASN A 173 37.16 -0.42 16.79
C ASN A 173 35.72 -0.69 17.18
N ILE A 174 35.10 -1.67 16.47
CA ILE A 174 33.74 -2.17 16.76
C ILE A 174 33.89 -3.35 17.72
N PHE A 175 33.28 -3.26 18.89
CA PHE A 175 33.08 -4.37 19.80
C PHE A 175 31.64 -4.89 19.60
N LEU A 176 31.50 -6.16 19.27
CA LEU A 176 30.22 -6.81 18.98
C LEU A 176 29.95 -7.89 20.01
N HIS A 177 28.86 -7.76 20.75
CA HIS A 177 28.39 -8.77 21.68
C HIS A 177 27.13 -9.43 21.11
N ASP A 178 27.17 -10.75 20.93
CA ASP A 178 26.05 -11.57 20.45
C ASP A 178 25.39 -12.25 21.67
N GLU A 179 24.16 -11.89 21.99
CA GLU A 179 23.38 -12.51 23.07
C GLU A 179 22.91 -13.95 22.74
N GLY A 180 23.02 -14.38 21.47
CA GLY A 180 22.43 -15.64 20.99
C GLY A 180 23.21 -16.91 21.35
N ASN A 181 24.46 -16.82 21.84
CA ASN A 181 25.35 -18.01 21.93
C ASN A 181 25.82 -18.41 23.33
N ASN A 182 25.31 -17.82 24.40
CA ASN A 182 25.83 -18.06 25.73
C ASN A 182 25.17 -19.21 26.54
N LEU A 183 24.44 -20.12 25.93
CA LEU A 183 23.78 -21.21 26.69
C LEU A 183 24.41 -22.61 26.56
N ASN A 184 25.47 -22.82 25.81
CA ASN A 184 25.98 -24.18 25.56
C ASN A 184 27.43 -24.48 25.98
N ASN A 185 28.14 -23.60 26.69
CA ASN A 185 29.52 -23.88 27.06
C ASN A 185 29.79 -23.80 28.60
N LEU A 186 28.81 -24.18 29.40
CA LEU A 186 29.03 -24.49 30.83
C LEU A 186 28.68 -25.95 31.09
N THR A 187 29.52 -26.86 30.65
CA THR A 187 29.64 -28.19 31.21
C THR A 187 31.07 -28.38 31.67
N PRO A 188 31.27 -28.85 32.91
CA PRO A 188 32.58 -28.96 33.58
C PRO A 188 33.48 -30.01 32.92
#